data_1758970f4b1ab378bc7abce8237a312c
#
_entry.id   1758970f4b1ab378bc7abce8237a312c
#
_cell.length_a   1.000
_cell.length_b   1.000
_cell.length_c   1.000
_cell.angle_alpha   90.00
_cell.angle_beta   90.00
_cell.angle_gamma   90.00
#
_symmetry.space_group_name_H-M   'P 1'
#
loop_
_entity.id
_entity.type
_entity.pdbx_description
1 polymer ?
#
loop_
_entity_poly.entity_id
_entity_poly.type
_entity_poly.pdbx_seq_one_letter_code
_entity_poly.pdbx_strand_id
1 'polypeptide(L)'
;GELAVKGPGVMKCYYKNPEATAEILHGDWLWTGDMAREDKDGFIYLVDRKKDVIISGGENLYPVQIEDFLRRNEKIKDVAVIGLPDQRLGEIAAAIIELKDGADCTETEIQDFCRELPRYKRPRRVIFAKVPRNPTGKIEKPVLRQIYCGGRLVEEQTKA
;
A
#
# COMPACT_ATOMS: atom_id res chain seq x y z
N GLY A 1 7.94 -7.57 10.43
CA GLY A 1 9.10 -6.70 10.14
C GLY A 1 9.37 -6.58 8.66
N GLU A 2 10.39 -5.78 8.29
CA GLU A 2 10.85 -5.74 6.90
C GLU A 2 11.62 -7.02 6.57
N LEU A 3 11.39 -7.58 5.40
CA LEU A 3 12.09 -8.76 4.93
C LEU A 3 13.50 -8.37 4.45
N ALA A 4 14.52 -8.99 5.05
CA ALA A 4 15.89 -8.89 4.59
C ALA A 4 16.36 -10.26 4.10
N VAL A 5 17.10 -10.29 2.99
CA VAL A 5 17.61 -11.53 2.39
C VAL A 5 19.12 -11.47 2.22
N LYS A 6 19.78 -12.63 2.37
CA LYS A 6 21.21 -12.81 2.18
C LYS A 6 21.46 -14.08 1.38
N GLY A 7 22.42 -14.07 0.48
CA GLY A 7 22.81 -15.25 -0.27
C GLY A 7 23.45 -14.93 -1.62
N PRO A 8 23.88 -15.95 -2.36
CA PRO A 8 24.60 -15.76 -3.63
C PRO A 8 23.73 -15.17 -4.75
N GLY A 9 22.38 -15.24 -4.61
CA GLY A 9 21.43 -14.63 -5.55
C GLY A 9 21.18 -13.16 -5.33
N VAL A 10 21.70 -12.56 -4.24
CA VAL A 10 21.55 -11.12 -3.98
C VAL A 10 22.40 -10.35 -4.98
N MET A 11 21.78 -9.31 -5.57
CA MET A 11 22.47 -8.44 -6.53
C MET A 11 23.68 -7.73 -5.91
N LYS A 12 24.65 -7.37 -6.72
CA LYS A 12 25.83 -6.62 -6.25
C LYS A 12 25.53 -5.13 -6.06
N CYS A 13 24.77 -4.53 -6.94
CA CYS A 13 24.41 -3.11 -6.89
C CYS A 13 23.34 -2.77 -7.95
N TYR A 14 22.77 -1.59 -7.84
CA TYR A 14 22.07 -0.96 -8.95
C TYR A 14 23.08 -0.33 -9.91
N TYR A 15 22.90 -0.58 -11.20
CA TYR A 15 23.80 -0.07 -12.24
C TYR A 15 23.86 1.46 -12.22
N LYS A 16 25.08 2.00 -12.05
CA LYS A 16 25.34 3.45 -11.99
C LYS A 16 24.51 4.24 -10.96
N ASN A 17 24.03 3.57 -9.91
CA ASN A 17 23.25 4.20 -8.84
C ASN A 17 23.74 3.74 -7.45
N PRO A 18 24.87 4.30 -6.97
CA PRO A 18 25.43 3.93 -5.68
C PRO A 18 24.54 4.36 -4.49
N GLU A 19 23.82 5.46 -4.62
CA GLU A 19 22.93 5.97 -3.56
C GLU A 19 21.78 4.98 -3.30
N ALA A 20 21.02 4.62 -4.34
CA ALA A 20 19.96 3.61 -4.22
C ALA A 20 20.50 2.25 -3.80
N THR A 21 21.75 1.91 -4.13
CA THR A 21 22.39 0.69 -3.67
C THR A 21 22.62 0.73 -2.15
N ALA A 22 23.16 1.85 -1.65
CA ALA A 22 23.45 2.01 -0.22
C ALA A 22 22.17 2.03 0.65
N GLU A 23 21.04 2.47 0.10
CA GLU A 23 19.76 2.46 0.80
C GLU A 23 19.24 1.05 1.13
N ILE A 24 19.56 0.07 0.28
CA ILE A 24 18.97 -1.27 0.41
C ILE A 24 19.99 -2.38 0.70
N LEU A 25 21.28 -2.16 0.42
CA LEU A 25 22.34 -3.12 0.73
C LEU A 25 23.12 -2.69 1.96
N HIS A 26 22.97 -3.45 3.06
CA HIS A 26 23.69 -3.25 4.29
C HIS A 26 24.61 -4.45 4.56
N GLY A 27 25.87 -4.32 4.19
CA GLY A 27 26.80 -5.45 4.14
C GLY A 27 26.34 -6.49 3.11
N ASP A 28 26.11 -7.72 3.55
CA ASP A 28 25.65 -8.83 2.70
C ASP A 28 24.12 -8.98 2.67
N TRP A 29 23.39 -8.10 3.34
CA TRP A 29 21.94 -8.16 3.46
C TRP A 29 21.26 -7.18 2.50
N LEU A 30 20.29 -7.68 1.75
CA LEU A 30 19.38 -6.89 0.92
C LEU A 30 18.08 -6.68 1.69
N TRP A 31 17.76 -5.43 1.98
CA TRP A 31 16.47 -5.02 2.53
C TRP A 31 15.48 -4.83 1.36
N THR A 32 14.47 -5.70 1.32
CA THR A 32 13.61 -5.83 0.13
C THR A 32 12.59 -4.69 0.00
N GLY A 33 12.33 -3.98 1.09
CA GLY A 33 11.23 -3.02 1.19
C GLY A 33 9.87 -3.70 1.32
N ASP A 34 9.82 -5.02 1.43
CA ASP A 34 8.59 -5.77 1.66
C ASP A 34 8.41 -6.07 3.14
N MET A 35 7.22 -5.79 3.67
CA MET A 35 6.85 -6.14 5.03
C MET A 35 6.39 -7.59 5.08
N ALA A 36 6.88 -8.33 6.06
CA ALA A 36 6.57 -9.72 6.26
C ALA A 36 6.21 -10.03 7.72
N ARG A 37 5.47 -11.10 7.92
CA ARG A 37 5.24 -11.72 9.22
C ARG A 37 5.64 -13.19 9.15
N GLU A 38 6.16 -13.69 10.24
CA GLU A 38 6.42 -15.12 10.46
C GLU A 38 5.30 -15.69 11.35
N ASP A 39 4.84 -16.89 11.06
CA ASP A 39 3.92 -17.62 11.93
C ASP A 39 4.68 -18.53 12.89
N LYS A 40 3.92 -19.22 13.76
CA LYS A 40 4.47 -20.14 14.77
C LYS A 40 5.21 -21.36 14.18
N ASP A 41 4.93 -21.68 12.92
CA ASP A 41 5.51 -22.82 12.20
C ASP A 41 6.71 -22.40 11.33
N GLY A 42 7.12 -21.11 11.38
CA GLY A 42 8.26 -20.54 10.67
C GLY A 42 7.98 -20.14 9.23
N PHE A 43 6.71 -20.12 8.79
CA PHE A 43 6.36 -19.64 7.45
C PHE A 43 6.35 -18.12 7.41
N ILE A 44 6.95 -17.58 6.34
CA ILE A 44 7.01 -16.14 6.09
C ILE A 44 5.91 -15.74 5.11
N TYR A 45 5.08 -14.79 5.53
CA TYR A 45 4.01 -14.22 4.72
C TYR A 45 4.32 -12.77 4.39
N LEU A 46 4.38 -12.44 3.10
CA LEU A 46 4.45 -11.05 2.67
C LEU A 46 3.12 -10.36 2.96
N VAL A 47 3.20 -9.19 3.58
CA VAL A 47 2.02 -8.46 4.04
C VAL A 47 1.74 -7.26 3.13
N ASP A 48 2.76 -6.44 2.87
CA ASP A 48 2.67 -5.24 2.03
C ASP A 48 4.07 -4.69 1.71
N ARG A 49 4.13 -3.60 0.96
CA ARG A 49 5.34 -2.81 0.80
C ARG A 49 5.52 -1.82 1.96
N LYS A 50 6.73 -1.71 2.51
CA LYS A 50 7.06 -0.76 3.60
C LYS A 50 6.61 0.67 3.28
N LYS A 51 6.88 1.15 2.07
CA LYS A 51 6.49 2.49 1.59
C LYS A 51 4.99 2.68 1.37
N ASP A 52 4.22 1.60 1.35
CA ASP A 52 2.77 1.65 1.14
C ASP A 52 2.00 1.51 2.45
N VAL A 53 2.65 1.12 3.56
CA VAL A 53 2.04 1.07 4.89
C VAL A 53 1.51 2.45 5.27
N ILE A 54 0.24 2.50 5.70
CA ILE A 54 -0.42 3.71 6.15
C ILE A 54 -0.35 3.76 7.67
N ILE A 55 0.20 4.86 8.21
CA ILE A 55 0.29 5.04 9.66
C ILE A 55 -0.83 5.96 10.10
N SER A 56 -1.87 5.38 10.69
CA SER A 56 -3.07 6.08 11.10
C SER A 56 -3.28 6.00 12.61
N GLY A 57 -3.08 7.12 13.31
CA GLY A 57 -3.27 7.17 14.76
C GLY A 57 -2.37 6.21 15.55
N GLY A 58 -1.16 5.92 15.04
CA GLY A 58 -0.21 4.98 15.63
C GLY A 58 -0.41 3.51 15.22
N GLU A 59 -1.45 3.20 14.43
CA GLU A 59 -1.70 1.86 13.90
C GLU A 59 -1.16 1.72 12.48
N ASN A 60 -0.51 0.60 12.19
CA ASN A 60 -0.06 0.26 10.85
C ASN A 60 -1.20 -0.42 10.08
N LEU A 61 -1.68 0.24 9.02
CA LEU A 61 -2.64 -0.32 8.09
C LEU A 61 -1.88 -0.80 6.85
N TYR A 62 -2.23 -2.00 6.44
CA TYR A 62 -1.68 -2.62 5.25
C TYR A 62 -2.71 -2.54 4.11
N PRO A 63 -2.49 -1.66 3.12
CA PRO A 63 -3.40 -1.45 2.00
C PRO A 63 -3.87 -2.73 1.32
N VAL A 64 -2.98 -3.68 1.07
CA VAL A 64 -3.31 -4.96 0.43
C VAL A 64 -4.44 -5.70 1.14
N GLN A 65 -4.46 -5.70 2.48
CA GLN A 65 -5.52 -6.38 3.24
C GLN A 65 -6.90 -5.73 3.03
N ILE A 66 -6.93 -4.42 2.90
CA ILE A 66 -8.17 -3.66 2.66
C ILE A 66 -8.60 -3.85 1.20
N GLU A 67 -7.65 -3.80 0.27
CA GLU A 67 -7.89 -4.04 -1.16
C GLU A 67 -8.45 -5.43 -1.41
N ASP A 68 -7.87 -6.47 -0.80
CA ASP A 68 -8.33 -7.87 -0.95
C ASP A 68 -9.73 -8.05 -0.38
N PHE A 69 -10.04 -7.36 0.72
CA PHE A 69 -11.40 -7.37 1.26
C PHE A 69 -12.39 -6.69 0.30
N LEU A 70 -12.06 -5.50 -0.20
CA LEU A 70 -12.93 -4.74 -1.10
C LEU A 70 -13.15 -5.45 -2.44
N ARG A 71 -12.14 -6.20 -2.97
CA ARG A 71 -12.29 -7.02 -4.19
C ARG A 71 -13.36 -8.10 -4.12
N ARG A 72 -13.83 -8.46 -2.92
CA ARG A 72 -14.94 -9.41 -2.76
C ARG A 72 -16.30 -8.82 -3.13
N ASN A 73 -16.40 -7.49 -3.23
CA ASN A 73 -17.62 -6.82 -3.65
C ASN A 73 -17.80 -6.94 -5.17
N GLU A 74 -18.91 -7.54 -5.59
CA GLU A 74 -19.19 -7.86 -7.00
C GLU A 74 -19.27 -6.63 -7.92
N LYS A 75 -19.56 -5.44 -7.37
CA LYS A 75 -19.64 -4.18 -8.12
C LYS A 75 -18.25 -3.59 -8.44
N ILE A 76 -17.22 -4.00 -7.72
CA ILE A 76 -15.86 -3.47 -7.85
C ILE A 76 -15.11 -4.19 -8.97
N LYS A 77 -14.59 -3.42 -9.91
CA LYS A 77 -13.70 -3.88 -10.98
C LYS A 77 -12.25 -3.89 -10.50
N ASP A 78 -11.82 -2.81 -9.87
CA ASP A 78 -10.47 -2.67 -9.34
C ASP A 78 -10.46 -1.71 -8.14
N VAL A 79 -9.46 -1.85 -7.27
CA VAL A 79 -9.33 -1.02 -6.08
C VAL A 79 -7.88 -0.82 -5.71
N ALA A 80 -7.55 0.39 -5.30
CA ALA A 80 -6.29 0.75 -4.68
C ALA A 80 -6.55 1.51 -3.38
N VAL A 81 -5.76 1.21 -2.35
CA VAL A 81 -5.82 1.94 -1.07
C VAL A 81 -4.52 2.68 -0.86
N ILE A 82 -4.63 3.98 -0.55
CA ILE A 82 -3.50 4.86 -0.24
C ILE A 82 -3.75 5.62 1.06
N GLY A 83 -2.67 6.09 1.69
CA GLY A 83 -2.75 7.06 2.78
C GLY A 83 -3.02 8.45 2.24
N LEU A 84 -3.98 9.15 2.84
CA LEU A 84 -4.16 10.60 2.66
C LEU A 84 -3.74 11.31 3.94
N PRO A 85 -3.11 12.49 3.85
CA PRO A 85 -2.75 13.27 5.02
C PRO A 85 -3.98 13.62 5.88
N ASP A 86 -3.85 13.45 7.18
CA ASP A 86 -4.86 13.83 8.17
C ASP A 86 -4.18 14.54 9.35
N GLN A 87 -4.71 15.70 9.75
CA GLN A 87 -4.11 16.54 10.79
C GLN A 87 -4.06 15.86 12.16
N ARG A 88 -5.00 14.98 12.46
CA ARG A 88 -5.12 14.32 13.77
C ARG A 88 -4.46 12.95 13.81
N LEU A 89 -4.55 12.19 12.72
CA LEU A 89 -4.13 10.79 12.68
C LEU A 89 -2.81 10.58 11.93
N GLY A 90 -2.23 11.65 11.37
CA GLY A 90 -1.11 11.57 10.45
C GLY A 90 -1.60 11.19 9.05
N GLU A 91 -2.11 9.99 8.90
CA GLU A 91 -2.73 9.51 7.67
C GLU A 91 -4.09 8.87 7.92
N ILE A 92 -4.92 8.84 6.89
CA ILE A 92 -6.15 8.04 6.84
C ILE A 92 -6.16 7.17 5.58
N ALA A 93 -6.72 5.98 5.67
CA ALA A 93 -6.90 5.13 4.51
C ALA A 93 -8.00 5.69 3.58
N ALA A 94 -7.66 5.83 2.30
CA ALA A 94 -8.59 6.16 1.23
C ALA A 94 -8.64 5.02 0.22
N ALA A 95 -9.84 4.53 -0.08
CA ALA A 95 -10.08 3.55 -1.11
C ALA A 95 -10.44 4.24 -2.42
N ILE A 96 -9.61 4.07 -3.44
CA ILE A 96 -9.89 4.48 -4.82
C ILE A 96 -10.49 3.27 -5.51
N ILE A 97 -11.73 3.38 -5.95
CA ILE A 97 -12.54 2.27 -6.45
C ILE A 97 -12.96 2.52 -7.89
N GLU A 98 -12.59 1.61 -8.76
CA GLU A 98 -13.11 1.53 -10.12
C GLU A 98 -14.27 0.53 -10.13
N LEU A 99 -15.46 0.99 -10.50
CA LEU A 99 -16.65 0.13 -10.62
C LEU A 99 -16.64 -0.62 -11.95
N LYS A 100 -17.31 -1.77 -11.99
CA LYS A 100 -17.59 -2.48 -13.23
C LYS A 100 -18.52 -1.66 -14.12
N ASP A 101 -18.45 -1.89 -15.42
CA ASP A 101 -19.30 -1.21 -16.39
C ASP A 101 -20.79 -1.46 -16.08
N GLY A 102 -21.56 -0.37 -15.96
CA GLY A 102 -22.99 -0.42 -15.62
C GLY A 102 -23.29 -0.67 -14.14
N ALA A 103 -22.27 -0.86 -13.29
CA ALA A 103 -22.49 -0.93 -11.85
C ALA A 103 -22.65 0.47 -11.24
N ASP A 104 -23.61 0.60 -10.33
CA ASP A 104 -23.80 1.78 -9.48
C ASP A 104 -23.53 1.43 -8.03
N CYS A 105 -22.78 2.29 -7.34
CA CYS A 105 -22.43 2.08 -5.93
C CYS A 105 -22.14 3.41 -5.25
N THR A 106 -22.69 3.57 -4.06
CA THR A 106 -22.49 4.76 -3.24
C THR A 106 -21.35 4.58 -2.23
N GLU A 107 -20.81 5.70 -1.74
CA GLU A 107 -19.83 5.67 -0.65
C GLU A 107 -20.39 4.95 0.58
N THR A 108 -21.67 5.18 0.91
CA THR A 108 -22.34 4.55 2.05
C THR A 108 -22.38 3.03 1.90
N GLU A 109 -22.70 2.51 0.71
CA GLU A 109 -22.69 1.06 0.47
C GLU A 109 -21.30 0.45 0.68
N ILE A 110 -20.24 1.12 0.24
CA ILE A 110 -18.85 0.67 0.48
C ILE A 110 -18.51 0.74 1.98
N GLN A 111 -18.90 1.80 2.66
CA GLN A 111 -18.68 1.93 4.10
C GLN A 111 -19.43 0.87 4.89
N ASP A 112 -20.67 0.56 4.51
CA ASP A 112 -21.46 -0.52 5.12
C ASP A 112 -20.84 -1.89 4.85
N PHE A 113 -20.39 -2.16 3.64
CA PHE A 113 -19.64 -3.37 3.30
C PHE A 113 -18.37 -3.51 4.16
N CYS A 114 -17.66 -2.41 4.39
CA CYS A 114 -16.47 -2.39 5.25
C CYS A 114 -16.75 -2.59 6.75
N ARG A 115 -18.01 -2.69 7.20
CA ARG A 115 -18.32 -2.95 8.62
C ARG A 115 -17.81 -4.29 9.12
N GLU A 116 -17.57 -5.25 8.24
CA GLU A 116 -16.94 -6.53 8.57
C GLU A 116 -15.45 -6.39 8.92
N LEU A 117 -14.79 -5.33 8.44
CA LEU A 117 -13.42 -5.03 8.83
C LEU A 117 -13.36 -4.45 10.25
N PRO A 118 -12.26 -4.70 10.99
CA PRO A 118 -11.96 -3.99 12.22
C PRO A 118 -12.02 -2.47 11.99
N ARG A 119 -12.55 -1.72 12.95
CA ARG A 119 -12.82 -0.28 12.79
C ARG A 119 -11.61 0.52 12.31
N TYR A 120 -10.42 0.22 12.80
CA TYR A 120 -9.18 0.92 12.43
C TYR A 120 -8.77 0.68 10.98
N LYS A 121 -9.16 -0.48 10.38
CA LYS A 121 -8.85 -0.82 8.98
C LYS A 121 -9.85 -0.25 7.96
N ARG A 122 -10.99 0.29 8.41
CA ARG A 122 -12.03 0.80 7.50
C ARG A 122 -11.53 2.04 6.79
N PRO A 123 -11.62 2.11 5.45
CA PRO A 123 -11.31 3.33 4.72
C PRO A 123 -12.18 4.49 5.22
N ARG A 124 -11.56 5.62 5.51
CA ARG A 124 -12.27 6.85 5.92
C ARG A 124 -12.73 7.70 4.76
N ARG A 125 -12.18 7.44 3.58
CA ARG A 125 -12.56 8.10 2.33
C ARG A 125 -12.74 7.04 1.26
N VAL A 126 -13.78 7.21 0.46
CA VAL A 126 -14.04 6.42 -0.74
C VAL A 126 -14.07 7.38 -1.92
N ILE A 127 -13.33 7.05 -2.96
CA ILE A 127 -13.22 7.86 -4.17
C ILE A 127 -13.48 6.94 -5.35
N PHE A 128 -14.54 7.21 -6.12
CA PHE A 128 -14.82 6.47 -7.33
C PHE A 128 -14.02 7.08 -8.48
N ALA A 129 -13.02 6.33 -8.94
CA ALA A 129 -12.14 6.74 -10.04
C ALA A 129 -11.45 5.53 -10.64
N LYS A 130 -10.88 5.71 -11.84
CA LYS A 130 -10.06 4.70 -12.49
C LYS A 130 -8.79 4.41 -11.69
N VAL A 131 -8.44 3.13 -11.55
CA VAL A 131 -7.21 2.68 -10.90
C VAL A 131 -6.11 2.56 -11.96
N PRO A 132 -5.06 3.43 -11.92
CA PRO A 132 -3.99 3.39 -12.90
C PRO A 132 -3.12 2.15 -12.70
N ARG A 133 -2.80 1.48 -13.83
CA ARG A 133 -1.88 0.35 -13.88
C ARG A 133 -0.79 0.59 -14.91
N ASN A 134 0.42 0.18 -14.58
CA ASN A 134 1.52 0.20 -15.52
C ASN A 134 1.38 -0.90 -16.58
N PRO A 135 2.22 -0.91 -17.65
CA PRO A 135 2.15 -1.93 -18.69
C PRO A 135 2.32 -3.37 -18.20
N THR A 136 2.91 -3.58 -17.03
CA THR A 136 3.06 -4.90 -16.39
C THR A 136 1.85 -5.29 -15.53
N GLY A 137 0.79 -4.46 -15.49
CA GLY A 137 -0.43 -4.69 -14.74
C GLY A 137 -0.38 -4.32 -13.26
N LYS A 138 0.71 -3.71 -12.78
CA LYS A 138 0.84 -3.29 -11.37
C LYS A 138 0.15 -1.94 -11.15
N ILE A 139 -0.57 -1.81 -10.02
CA ILE A 139 -1.19 -0.54 -9.60
C ILE A 139 -0.12 0.51 -9.38
N GLU A 140 -0.31 1.69 -9.97
CA GLU A 140 0.58 2.84 -9.82
C GLU A 140 0.15 3.74 -8.64
N LYS A 141 0.33 3.25 -7.41
CA LYS A 141 0.04 4.03 -6.19
C LYS A 141 0.76 5.40 -6.14
N PRO A 142 2.00 5.56 -6.64
CA PRO A 142 2.64 6.88 -6.73
C PRO A 142 1.82 7.90 -7.53
N VAL A 143 1.20 7.48 -8.64
CA VAL A 143 0.32 8.35 -9.45
C VAL A 143 -0.91 8.78 -8.64
N LEU A 144 -1.53 7.84 -7.93
CA LEU A 144 -2.67 8.14 -7.07
C LEU A 144 -2.30 9.12 -5.95
N ARG A 145 -1.13 8.95 -5.33
CA ARG A 145 -0.64 9.90 -4.31
C ARG A 145 -0.41 11.29 -4.90
N GLN A 146 0.14 11.42 -6.10
CA GLN A 146 0.29 12.72 -6.76
C GLN A 146 -1.06 13.42 -6.97
N ILE A 147 -2.07 12.67 -7.39
CA ILE A 147 -3.41 13.21 -7.67
C ILE A 147 -4.10 13.65 -6.37
N TYR A 148 -4.07 12.81 -5.32
CA TYR A 148 -4.93 13.00 -4.16
C TYR A 148 -4.22 13.59 -2.93
N CYS A 149 -2.89 13.54 -2.87
CA CYS A 149 -2.10 14.08 -1.74
C CYS A 149 -1.42 15.41 -2.07
N GLY A 150 -1.57 15.94 -3.30
CA GLY A 150 -0.98 17.23 -3.70
C GLY A 150 0.55 17.28 -3.65
N GLY A 151 1.21 16.15 -3.87
CA GLY A 151 2.68 16.06 -3.94
C GLY A 151 3.42 16.15 -2.58
N ARG A 152 2.74 16.38 -1.47
CA ARG A 152 3.37 16.61 -0.15
C ARG A 152 4.00 15.38 0.51
N LEU A 153 3.64 14.16 0.12
CA LEU A 153 4.09 12.95 0.81
C LEU A 153 5.34 12.28 0.22
N VAL A 154 5.86 12.77 -0.90
CA VAL A 154 7.05 12.17 -1.53
C VAL A 154 8.35 12.64 -0.90
N GLU A 155 8.36 13.81 -0.24
CA GLU A 155 9.57 14.41 0.32
C GLU A 155 9.87 14.03 1.78
N GLU A 156 8.85 13.67 2.58
CA GLU A 156 9.06 13.38 4.01
C GLU A 156 9.51 11.95 4.30
N GLN A 157 9.20 10.98 3.43
CA GLN A 157 9.62 9.58 3.61
C GLN A 157 11.06 9.30 3.17
N THR A 158 11.72 10.26 2.51
CA THR A 158 13.13 10.15 2.11
C THR A 158 14.10 10.69 3.16
N LYS A 159 13.60 11.27 4.26
CA LYS A 159 14.42 11.90 5.33
C LYS A 159 14.31 11.25 6.71
N ALA A 160 13.72 10.07 6.83
CA ALA A 160 13.64 9.35 8.10
C ALA A 160 14.42 8.03 8.06
#